data_7d85cd59288b0dcb9c827af8cf8c38c7
#
_entry.id   7d85cd59288b0dcb9c827af8cf8c38c7
#
_cell.length_a   1.000
_cell.length_b   1.000
_cell.length_c   1.000
_cell.angle_alpha   90.00
_cell.angle_beta   90.00
_cell.angle_gamma   90.00
#
_symmetry.space_group_name_H-M   'P 1'
#
loop_
_entity.id
_entity.type
_entity.pdbx_description
1 polymer ?
#
loop_
_entity_poly.entity_id
_entity_poly.type
_entity_poly.pdbx_seq_one_letter_code
_entity_poly.pdbx_strand_id
1 'polypeptide(L)'
;MSKRSPVKSIFTGICALAGCAFFANLAVVFASSRKNAEKIEKHPNENNYMEAVMLQKTTIEIKPDVQNAYITVMSGAADIVVPRPEHDVMNVDITSVLGRVNIDLPVDVTVKSEGSTHLNYNQEGAEGAPVINLLVKDSASSLTISFDELNA
;
A
#
# COMPACT_ATOMS: atom_id res chain seq x y z
N MET A 1 52.40 -0.35 12.63
CA MET A 1 51.35 -0.03 11.64
C MET A 1 50.54 -1.30 11.36
N SER A 2 49.34 -1.37 11.91
CA SER A 2 48.46 -2.54 11.72
C SER A 2 47.78 -2.40 10.36
N LYS A 3 48.05 -3.33 9.42
CA LYS A 3 47.36 -3.43 8.13
C LYS A 3 45.90 -3.84 8.41
N ARG A 4 44.98 -2.89 8.34
CA ARG A 4 43.53 -3.17 8.34
C ARG A 4 43.21 -4.07 7.15
N SER A 5 42.67 -5.27 7.40
CA SER A 5 42.32 -6.21 6.33
C SER A 5 41.21 -5.59 5.47
N PRO A 6 41.32 -5.65 4.13
CA PRO A 6 40.32 -5.05 3.20
C PRO A 6 38.92 -5.65 3.41
N VAL A 7 38.81 -6.87 3.87
CA VAL A 7 37.55 -7.59 4.14
C VAL A 7 36.70 -6.89 5.22
N LYS A 8 37.34 -6.38 6.30
CA LYS A 8 36.61 -5.64 7.35
C LYS A 8 36.04 -4.30 6.85
N SER A 9 36.76 -3.63 5.94
CA SER A 9 36.30 -2.37 5.37
C SER A 9 35.11 -2.55 4.45
N ILE A 10 35.08 -3.64 3.65
CA ILE A 10 33.94 -3.95 2.76
C ILE A 10 32.70 -4.31 3.58
N PHE A 11 32.84 -5.12 4.63
CA PHE A 11 31.71 -5.51 5.48
C PHE A 11 31.08 -4.31 6.22
N THR A 12 31.90 -3.40 6.73
CA THR A 12 31.43 -2.16 7.39
C THR A 12 30.71 -1.24 6.39
N GLY A 13 31.20 -1.16 5.15
CA GLY A 13 30.57 -0.37 4.09
C GLY A 13 29.18 -0.92 3.70
N ILE A 14 29.03 -2.23 3.55
CA ILE A 14 27.75 -2.88 3.22
C ILE A 14 26.73 -2.69 4.36
N CYS A 15 27.14 -2.86 5.62
CA CYS A 15 26.27 -2.64 6.77
C CYS A 15 25.82 -1.18 6.90
N ALA A 16 26.70 -0.21 6.60
CA ALA A 16 26.37 1.21 6.62
C ALA A 16 25.37 1.57 5.52
N LEU A 17 25.55 1.07 4.30
CA LEU A 17 24.61 1.29 3.19
C LEU A 17 23.25 0.65 3.44
N ALA A 18 23.20 -0.56 3.97
CA ALA A 18 21.96 -1.23 4.34
C ALA A 18 21.23 -0.46 5.46
N GLY A 19 21.96 0.03 6.46
CA GLY A 19 21.42 0.87 7.52
C GLY A 19 20.82 2.17 6.99
N CYS A 20 21.53 2.90 6.13
CA CYS A 20 21.02 4.12 5.52
C CYS A 20 19.75 3.89 4.69
N ALA A 21 19.72 2.82 3.89
CA ALA A 21 18.52 2.47 3.12
C ALA A 21 17.32 2.13 4.03
N PHE A 22 17.55 1.43 5.13
CA PHE A 22 16.51 1.11 6.11
C PHE A 22 15.93 2.38 6.75
N PHE A 23 16.78 3.30 7.21
CA PHE A 23 16.34 4.57 7.80
C PHE A 23 15.61 5.48 6.79
N ALA A 24 16.07 5.53 5.54
CA ALA A 24 15.38 6.28 4.49
C ALA A 24 13.96 5.73 4.24
N ASN A 25 13.81 4.41 4.16
CA ASN A 25 12.50 3.77 3.98
C ASN A 25 11.59 3.98 5.20
N LEU A 26 12.14 3.92 6.41
CA LEU A 26 11.41 4.20 7.64
C LEU A 26 10.86 5.65 7.62
N ALA A 27 11.67 6.61 7.18
CA ALA A 27 11.23 8.01 7.05
C ALA A 27 10.08 8.17 6.06
N VAL A 28 10.07 7.44 4.94
CA VAL A 28 8.97 7.44 3.95
C VAL A 28 7.68 6.92 4.57
N VAL A 29 7.74 5.82 5.34
CA VAL A 29 6.58 5.25 6.02
C VAL A 29 6.01 6.23 7.05
N PHE A 30 6.85 6.83 7.89
CA PHE A 30 6.40 7.84 8.85
C PHE A 30 5.79 9.07 8.16
N ALA A 31 6.39 9.55 7.08
CA ALA A 31 5.86 10.68 6.33
C ALA A 31 4.51 10.35 5.68
N SER A 32 4.35 9.14 5.14
CA SER A 32 3.09 8.67 4.55
C SER A 32 2.00 8.52 5.62
N SER A 33 2.30 7.88 6.75
CA SER A 33 1.37 7.71 7.86
C SER A 33 0.91 9.06 8.43
N ARG A 34 1.82 10.03 8.58
CA ARG A 34 1.48 11.37 9.02
C ARG A 34 0.56 12.10 8.03
N LYS A 35 0.86 12.04 6.71
CA LYS A 35 0.01 12.62 5.68
C LYS A 35 -1.38 11.98 5.65
N ASN A 36 -1.46 10.68 5.87
CA ASN A 36 -2.73 9.96 5.93
C ASN A 36 -3.54 10.38 7.16
N ALA A 37 -2.90 10.53 8.32
CA ALA A 37 -3.55 11.06 9.52
C ALA A 37 -4.09 12.49 9.31
N GLU A 38 -3.32 13.37 8.65
CA GLU A 38 -3.77 14.73 8.30
C GLU A 38 -4.97 14.72 7.32
N LYS A 39 -5.07 13.74 6.42
CA LYS A 39 -6.24 13.57 5.55
C LYS A 39 -7.48 13.17 6.34
N ILE A 40 -7.33 12.22 7.28
CA ILE A 40 -8.42 11.78 8.15
C ILE A 40 -8.94 12.93 9.02
N GLU A 41 -8.05 13.75 9.59
CA GLU A 41 -8.42 14.93 10.38
C GLU A 41 -9.23 15.96 9.58
N LYS A 42 -9.01 16.07 8.25
CA LYS A 42 -9.76 16.96 7.37
C LYS A 42 -11.16 16.46 7.03
N HIS A 43 -11.38 15.16 7.14
CA HIS A 43 -12.64 14.49 6.82
C HIS A 43 -13.16 13.64 7.98
N PRO A 44 -13.44 14.24 9.16
CA PRO A 44 -13.77 13.51 10.37
C PRO A 44 -15.14 12.80 10.34
N ASN A 45 -16.00 13.18 9.39
CA ASN A 45 -17.34 12.59 9.23
C ASN A 45 -17.37 11.43 8.23
N GLU A 46 -16.25 11.13 7.57
CA GLU A 46 -16.12 10.01 6.64
C GLU A 46 -15.64 8.77 7.38
N ASN A 47 -16.09 7.59 6.96
CA ASN A 47 -15.61 6.35 7.54
C ASN A 47 -14.22 6.03 7.00
N ASN A 48 -13.20 6.26 7.82
CA ASN A 48 -11.80 6.14 7.46
C ASN A 48 -11.17 4.90 8.10
N TYR A 49 -10.34 4.19 7.35
CA TYR A 49 -9.53 3.06 7.80
C TYR A 49 -8.05 3.34 7.56
N MET A 50 -7.18 3.02 8.52
CA MET A 50 -5.74 3.16 8.36
C MET A 50 -4.99 1.98 8.96
N GLU A 51 -4.06 1.42 8.20
CA GLU A 51 -3.20 0.33 8.66
C GLU A 51 -1.76 0.47 8.13
N ALA A 52 -0.81 0.01 8.95
CA ALA A 52 0.61 -0.04 8.59
C ALA A 52 1.19 -1.42 8.87
N VAL A 53 1.76 -2.04 7.85
CA VAL A 53 2.39 -3.36 7.90
C VAL A 53 3.90 -3.20 7.79
N MET A 54 4.64 -3.72 8.76
CA MET A 54 6.10 -3.67 8.78
C MET A 54 6.69 -5.04 9.09
N LEU A 55 7.60 -5.52 8.23
CA LEU A 55 8.41 -6.74 8.42
C LEU A 55 7.60 -8.02 8.71
N GLN A 56 6.34 -8.07 8.31
CA GLN A 56 5.47 -9.22 8.52
C GLN A 56 4.60 -9.49 7.29
N LYS A 57 3.94 -10.66 7.28
CA LYS A 57 2.87 -10.97 6.35
C LYS A 57 1.52 -10.83 7.08
N THR A 58 0.57 -10.14 6.45
CA THR A 58 -0.78 -9.96 7.01
C THR A 58 -1.83 -9.96 5.91
N THR A 59 -3.06 -10.30 6.27
CA THR A 59 -4.25 -10.10 5.45
C THR A 59 -5.02 -8.92 6.01
N ILE A 60 -5.41 -7.99 5.16
CA ILE A 60 -6.16 -6.79 5.50
C ILE A 60 -7.51 -6.89 4.80
N GLU A 61 -8.57 -6.98 5.58
CA GLU A 61 -9.94 -6.96 5.07
C GLU A 61 -10.54 -5.57 5.32
N ILE A 62 -10.74 -4.81 4.24
CA ILE A 62 -11.43 -3.51 4.32
C ILE A 62 -12.93 -3.80 4.48
N LYS A 63 -13.62 -3.03 5.32
CA LYS A 63 -15.07 -3.18 5.48
C LYS A 63 -15.82 -2.43 4.37
N PRO A 64 -17.02 -2.92 3.96
CA PRO A 64 -17.81 -2.29 2.89
C PRO A 64 -18.25 -0.85 3.17
N ASP A 65 -18.42 -0.48 4.44
CA ASP A 65 -18.84 0.84 4.91
C ASP A 65 -17.71 1.88 4.93
N VAL A 66 -16.45 1.47 4.67
CA VAL A 66 -15.28 2.36 4.61
C VAL A 66 -15.33 3.21 3.34
N GLN A 67 -15.17 4.52 3.49
CA GLN A 67 -15.08 5.47 2.37
C GLN A 67 -13.63 5.74 1.95
N ASN A 68 -12.70 5.77 2.91
CA ASN A 68 -11.28 5.99 2.62
C ASN A 68 -10.42 4.99 3.39
N ALA A 69 -9.63 4.20 2.69
CA ALA A 69 -8.65 3.28 3.26
C ALA A 69 -7.23 3.76 2.95
N TYR A 70 -6.38 3.84 3.97
CA TYR A 70 -4.97 4.24 3.87
C TYR A 70 -4.10 3.11 4.39
N ILE A 71 -3.37 2.45 3.49
CA ILE A 71 -2.55 1.28 3.81
C ILE A 71 -1.09 1.57 3.49
N THR A 72 -0.21 1.28 4.44
CA THR A 72 1.24 1.42 4.26
C THR A 72 1.92 0.09 4.51
N VAL A 73 2.70 -0.40 3.53
CA VAL A 73 3.44 -1.66 3.62
C VAL A 73 4.93 -1.38 3.49
N MET A 74 5.72 -1.81 4.47
CA MET A 74 7.17 -1.65 4.46
C MET A 74 7.89 -2.98 4.73
N SER A 75 8.68 -3.43 3.75
CA SER A 75 9.51 -4.66 3.86
C SER A 75 8.72 -5.88 4.35
N GLY A 76 7.42 -5.93 4.04
CA GLY A 76 6.49 -6.98 4.44
C GLY A 76 5.68 -7.50 3.25
N ALA A 77 4.65 -8.27 3.55
CA ALA A 77 3.66 -8.71 2.58
C ALA A 77 2.24 -8.43 3.09
N ALA A 78 1.40 -7.85 2.24
CA ALA A 78 -0.01 -7.62 2.53
C ALA A 78 -0.88 -8.23 1.44
N ASP A 79 -1.83 -9.06 1.86
CA ASP A 79 -2.94 -9.53 1.04
C ASP A 79 -4.15 -8.64 1.41
N ILE A 80 -4.56 -7.73 0.52
CA ILE A 80 -5.58 -6.71 0.79
C ILE A 80 -6.85 -7.13 0.06
N VAL A 81 -7.91 -7.37 0.83
CA VAL A 81 -9.24 -7.70 0.30
C VAL A 81 -10.08 -6.42 0.34
N VAL A 82 -10.47 -5.95 -0.84
CA VAL A 82 -11.33 -4.78 -1.01
C VAL A 82 -12.73 -5.29 -1.31
N PRO A 83 -13.72 -5.06 -0.45
CA PRO A 83 -15.08 -5.51 -0.68
C PRO A 83 -15.79 -4.59 -1.67
N ARG A 84 -16.98 -5.02 -2.13
CA ARG A 84 -17.89 -4.12 -2.81
C ARG A 84 -18.29 -2.98 -1.87
N PRO A 85 -18.09 -1.70 -2.25
CA PRO A 85 -18.46 -0.57 -1.41
C PRO A 85 -19.98 -0.47 -1.18
N GLU A 86 -20.39 -0.10 0.04
CA GLU A 86 -21.77 0.28 0.36
C GLU A 86 -22.10 1.69 -0.14
N HIS A 87 -21.09 2.52 -0.35
CA HIS A 87 -21.21 3.89 -0.88
C HIS A 87 -20.88 3.92 -2.38
N ASP A 88 -21.28 4.99 -3.05
CA ASP A 88 -21.00 5.16 -4.48
C ASP A 88 -19.51 5.19 -4.82
N VAL A 89 -18.68 5.61 -3.85
CA VAL A 89 -17.23 5.75 -4.03
C VAL A 89 -16.48 5.28 -2.80
N MET A 90 -15.46 4.46 -3.02
CA MET A 90 -14.43 4.09 -2.03
C MET A 90 -13.06 4.51 -2.56
N ASN A 91 -12.27 5.17 -1.72
CA ASN A 91 -10.88 5.54 -2.03
C ASN A 91 -9.92 4.61 -1.29
N VAL A 92 -9.00 3.98 -1.99
CA VAL A 92 -7.98 3.10 -1.44
C VAL A 92 -6.60 3.64 -1.80
N ASP A 93 -5.87 4.17 -0.81
CA ASP A 93 -4.52 4.74 -0.97
C ASP A 93 -3.50 3.77 -0.35
N ILE A 94 -2.68 3.16 -1.19
CA ILE A 94 -1.67 2.18 -0.78
C ILE A 94 -0.28 2.76 -1.05
N THR A 95 0.54 2.80 0.00
CA THR A 95 1.97 3.11 -0.12
C THR A 95 2.78 1.86 0.21
N SER A 96 3.57 1.35 -0.74
CA SER A 96 4.42 0.17 -0.56
C SER A 96 5.89 0.48 -0.82
N VAL A 97 6.75 0.07 0.12
CA VAL A 97 8.20 0.23 0.02
C VAL A 97 8.88 -1.10 0.34
N LEU A 98 9.61 -1.66 -0.63
CA LEU A 98 10.31 -2.95 -0.52
C LEU A 98 9.40 -4.11 -0.08
N GLY A 99 8.11 -4.05 -0.41
CA GLY A 99 7.10 -5.01 0.03
C GLY A 99 6.54 -5.86 -1.10
N ARG A 100 5.63 -6.77 -0.73
CA ARG A 100 4.73 -7.45 -1.65
C ARG A 100 3.30 -7.09 -1.30
N VAL A 101 2.54 -6.65 -2.28
CA VAL A 101 1.12 -6.32 -2.10
C VAL A 101 0.30 -7.09 -3.11
N ASN A 102 -0.65 -7.88 -2.63
CA ASN A 102 -1.69 -8.48 -3.44
C ASN A 102 -2.99 -7.76 -3.11
N ILE A 103 -3.73 -7.37 -4.13
CA ILE A 103 -5.01 -6.65 -3.97
C ILE A 103 -6.08 -7.49 -4.66
N ASP A 104 -7.06 -7.93 -3.89
CA ASP A 104 -8.24 -8.63 -4.38
C ASP A 104 -9.39 -7.63 -4.47
N LEU A 105 -9.90 -7.43 -5.69
CA LEU A 105 -10.97 -6.50 -6.00
C LEU A 105 -12.25 -7.26 -6.40
N PRO A 106 -13.45 -6.75 -6.10
CA PRO A 106 -14.69 -7.34 -6.60
C PRO A 106 -14.87 -7.11 -8.10
N VAL A 107 -15.56 -8.03 -8.78
CA VAL A 107 -15.71 -8.01 -10.26
C VAL A 107 -16.77 -7.02 -10.76
N ASP A 108 -17.72 -6.65 -9.92
CA ASP A 108 -18.91 -5.88 -10.30
C ASP A 108 -18.83 -4.38 -9.93
N VAL A 109 -17.63 -3.83 -9.92
CA VAL A 109 -17.33 -2.43 -9.60
C VAL A 109 -16.59 -1.74 -10.73
N THR A 110 -16.65 -0.40 -10.75
CA THR A 110 -15.75 0.39 -11.59
C THR A 110 -14.46 0.66 -10.82
N VAL A 111 -13.32 0.29 -11.39
CA VAL A 111 -12.00 0.56 -10.79
C VAL A 111 -11.27 1.62 -11.60
N LYS A 112 -10.83 2.68 -10.92
CA LYS A 112 -9.94 3.71 -11.48
C LYS A 112 -8.63 3.69 -10.72
N SER A 113 -7.54 3.38 -11.41
CA SER A 113 -6.22 3.30 -10.78
C SER A 113 -5.30 4.45 -11.18
N GLU A 114 -4.54 4.96 -10.21
CA GLU A 114 -3.52 5.98 -10.39
C GLU A 114 -2.24 5.63 -9.60
N GLY A 115 -1.11 6.15 -10.05
CA GLY A 115 0.11 6.34 -9.25
C GLY A 115 1.27 5.44 -9.57
N SER A 116 1.11 4.16 -9.79
CA SER A 116 2.22 3.27 -10.13
C SER A 116 2.41 3.15 -11.64
N THR A 117 3.67 3.17 -12.10
CA THR A 117 4.01 2.92 -13.51
C THR A 117 3.64 1.50 -13.98
N HIS A 118 3.39 0.59 -13.04
CA HIS A 118 3.02 -0.81 -13.29
C HIS A 118 1.51 -1.04 -13.19
N LEU A 119 0.73 -0.03 -12.75
CA LEU A 119 -0.69 -0.12 -12.51
C LEU A 119 -1.45 0.78 -13.49
N ASN A 120 -1.67 0.28 -14.71
CA ASN A 120 -2.60 0.89 -15.66
C ASN A 120 -3.83 0.00 -15.78
N TYR A 121 -4.58 -0.14 -14.68
CA TYR A 121 -5.78 -0.95 -14.65
C TYR A 121 -7.00 -0.07 -14.45
N ASN A 122 -7.86 -0.05 -15.45
CA ASN A 122 -9.19 0.54 -15.36
C ASN A 122 -10.20 -0.54 -15.75
N GLN A 123 -11.18 -0.76 -14.89
CA GLN A 123 -12.31 -1.64 -15.16
C GLN A 123 -13.58 -0.78 -15.15
N GLU A 124 -14.39 -0.93 -16.19
CA GLU A 124 -15.73 -0.36 -16.22
C GLU A 124 -16.71 -1.40 -15.69
N GLY A 125 -17.38 -1.07 -14.59
CA GLY A 125 -18.52 -1.83 -14.08
C GLY A 125 -19.79 -1.57 -14.89
N ALA A 126 -20.88 -2.24 -14.52
CA ALA A 126 -22.21 -1.95 -15.07
C ALA A 126 -22.64 -0.51 -14.76
N GLU A 127 -23.62 0.01 -15.49
CA GLU A 127 -24.19 1.33 -15.23
C GLU A 127 -24.72 1.41 -13.79
N GLY A 128 -24.24 2.39 -13.02
CA GLY A 128 -24.57 2.56 -11.58
C GLY A 128 -23.72 1.69 -10.63
N ALA A 129 -22.70 0.98 -11.11
CA ALA A 129 -21.77 0.27 -10.25
C ALA A 129 -20.97 1.23 -9.36
N PRO A 130 -20.68 0.87 -8.10
CA PRO A 130 -19.84 1.68 -7.22
C PRO A 130 -18.42 1.80 -7.79
N VAL A 131 -17.75 2.88 -7.44
CA VAL A 131 -16.41 3.22 -7.95
C VAL A 131 -15.37 3.01 -6.86
N ILE A 132 -14.32 2.26 -7.18
CA ILE A 132 -13.11 2.17 -6.35
C ILE A 132 -12.01 2.99 -7.00
N ASN A 133 -11.60 4.07 -6.34
CA ASN A 133 -10.43 4.84 -6.71
C ASN A 133 -9.20 4.23 -6.03
N LEU A 134 -8.33 3.58 -6.78
CA LEU A 134 -7.15 2.90 -6.27
C LEU A 134 -5.91 3.74 -6.58
N LEU A 135 -5.32 4.36 -5.55
CA LEU A 135 -4.06 5.08 -5.65
C LEU A 135 -2.94 4.23 -5.07
N VAL A 136 -2.00 3.80 -5.91
CA VAL A 136 -0.85 3.00 -5.46
C VAL A 136 0.44 3.73 -5.70
N LYS A 137 1.22 3.90 -4.64
CA LYS A 137 2.58 4.43 -4.66
C LYS A 137 3.51 3.31 -4.22
N ASP A 138 4.31 2.80 -5.13
CA ASP A 138 5.25 1.73 -4.86
C ASP A 138 6.70 2.16 -5.12
N SER A 139 7.61 1.60 -4.31
CA SER A 139 9.04 1.74 -4.48
C SER A 139 9.71 0.40 -4.25
N ALA A 140 10.30 -0.17 -5.30
CA ALA A 140 10.95 -1.49 -5.30
C ALA A 140 10.07 -2.61 -4.69
N SER A 141 8.76 -2.54 -4.93
CA SER A 141 7.75 -3.47 -4.42
C SER A 141 7.22 -4.37 -5.53
N SER A 142 6.69 -5.53 -5.16
CA SER A 142 5.91 -6.40 -6.04
C SER A 142 4.42 -6.16 -5.81
N LEU A 143 3.68 -5.87 -6.87
CA LEU A 143 2.25 -5.61 -6.83
C LEU A 143 1.52 -6.60 -7.73
N THR A 144 0.46 -7.19 -7.21
CA THR A 144 -0.46 -8.08 -7.94
C THR A 144 -1.88 -7.65 -7.68
N ILE A 145 -2.70 -7.59 -8.73
CA ILE A 145 -4.15 -7.38 -8.61
C ILE A 145 -4.86 -8.63 -9.10
N SER A 146 -5.81 -9.09 -8.33
CA SER A 146 -6.73 -10.18 -8.65
C SER A 146 -8.17 -9.72 -8.49
N PHE A 147 -9.08 -10.44 -9.11
CA PHE A 147 -10.52 -10.21 -9.05
C PHE A 147 -11.17 -11.47 -8.51
N ASP A 148 -11.93 -11.31 -7.44
CA ASP A 148 -12.62 -12.42 -6.79
C ASP A 148 -14.13 -12.26 -6.94
N GLU A 149 -14.78 -13.25 -7.55
CA GLU A 149 -16.23 -13.35 -7.67
C GLU A 149 -16.90 -13.57 -6.30
N LEU A 150 -16.15 -14.03 -5.27
CA LEU A 150 -16.69 -14.32 -3.94
C LEU A 150 -16.93 -13.05 -3.10
N ASN A 151 -16.42 -11.89 -3.51
CA ASN A 151 -16.55 -10.62 -2.80
C ASN A 151 -17.59 -9.68 -3.44
N ALA A 152 -18.42 -10.21 -4.34
CA ALA A 152 -19.48 -9.49 -5.06
C ALA A 152 -20.82 -9.48 -4.29
#